data_5b977b9ca8fb559d123ea42112193b36
#
_entry.id   5b977b9ca8fb559d123ea42112193b36
#
_cell.length_a   1.000
_cell.length_b   1.000
_cell.length_c   1.000
_cell.angle_alpha   90.00
_cell.angle_beta   90.00
_cell.angle_gamma   90.00
#
_symmetry.space_group_name_H-M   'P 1'
#
loop_
_entity.id
_entity.type
_entity.pdbx_description
1 polymer ?
#
loop_
_entity_poly.entity_id
_entity_poly.type
_entity_poly.pdbx_seq_one_letter_code
_entity_poly.pdbx_strand_id
1 'polypeptide(L)'
;LGSSCIYPKNTIQPIKEEYLLSSELEKTNEWYAIAKISGIKMCDALWKQYKFDCISLMPTNLYGPGDNYHPTKSHVMASLIKKFWVTNPLPPSFP
;
A
#
# COMPACT_ATOMS: atom_id res chain seq x y z
N LEU A 1 3.10 -9.65 1.47
CA LEU A 1 3.17 -8.19 1.42
C LEU A 1 2.00 -7.58 2.18
N GLY A 2 2.30 -6.73 3.15
CA GLY A 2 1.34 -5.88 3.84
C GLY A 2 1.02 -4.60 3.07
N SER A 3 0.55 -3.59 3.78
CA SER A 3 0.25 -2.26 3.24
C SER A 3 0.20 -1.26 4.39
N SER A 4 0.51 -0.01 4.16
CA SER A 4 0.35 1.07 5.14
C SER A 4 -1.11 1.26 5.61
N CYS A 5 -2.10 0.81 4.83
CA CYS A 5 -3.53 0.86 5.18
C CYS A 5 -3.93 -0.02 6.36
N ILE A 6 -3.05 -0.90 6.85
CA ILE A 6 -3.33 -1.78 8.00
C ILE A 6 -3.30 -1.06 9.34
N TYR A 7 -2.70 0.12 9.39
CA TYR A 7 -2.60 0.91 10.60
C TYR A 7 -3.87 1.74 10.84
N PRO A 8 -4.17 2.06 12.11
CA PRO A 8 -5.35 2.85 12.45
C PRO A 8 -5.36 4.22 11.76
N LYS A 9 -6.56 4.71 11.46
CA LYS A 9 -6.77 6.00 10.80
C LYS A 9 -6.07 7.18 11.49
N ASN A 10 -6.15 7.22 12.82
CA ASN A 10 -5.64 8.31 13.65
C ASN A 10 -4.37 7.91 14.42
N THR A 11 -3.44 7.24 13.76
CA THR A 11 -2.19 6.80 14.38
C THR A 11 -1.19 7.95 14.53
N ILE A 12 -0.48 7.98 15.66
CA ILE A 12 0.60 8.94 15.92
C ILE A 12 1.75 8.70 14.92
N GLN A 13 2.33 9.79 14.45
CA GLN A 13 3.49 9.76 13.56
C GLN A 13 4.80 9.97 14.36
N PRO A 14 5.89 9.28 14.03
CA PRO A 14 5.99 8.20 13.03
C PRO A 14 5.26 6.93 13.47
N ILE A 15 4.67 6.21 12.51
CA ILE A 15 3.92 4.98 12.79
C ILE A 15 4.89 3.88 13.20
N LYS A 16 4.59 3.21 14.33
CA LYS A 16 5.33 2.05 14.83
C LYS A 16 4.56 0.75 14.57
N GLU A 17 5.27 -0.35 14.41
CA GLU A 17 4.66 -1.66 14.17
C GLU A 17 3.69 -2.09 15.30
N GLU A 18 3.96 -1.71 16.54
CA GLU A 18 3.11 -1.99 17.72
C GLU A 18 1.72 -1.33 17.66
N TYR A 19 1.51 -0.36 16.76
CA TYR A 19 0.22 0.30 16.61
C TYR A 19 -0.78 -0.50 15.75
N LEU A 20 -0.35 -1.64 15.23
CA LEU A 20 -1.24 -2.55 14.50
C LEU A 20 -2.39 -3.02 15.42
N LEU A 21 -3.63 -2.85 14.97
CA LEU A 21 -4.84 -3.21 15.74
C LEU A 21 -5.07 -2.41 17.03
N SER A 22 -4.46 -1.25 17.19
CA SER A 22 -4.61 -0.43 18.41
C SER A 22 -5.88 0.45 18.38
N SER A 23 -6.48 0.69 17.24
CA SER A 23 -7.68 1.51 17.06
C SER A 23 -8.37 1.21 15.72
N GLU A 24 -9.41 1.98 15.39
CA GLU A 24 -10.24 1.82 14.19
C GLU A 24 -9.46 2.01 12.89
N LEU A 25 -9.75 1.17 11.91
CA LEU A 25 -9.23 1.28 10.55
C LEU A 25 -9.97 2.39 9.77
N GLU A 26 -9.36 2.84 8.68
CA GLU A 26 -10.03 3.72 7.72
C GLU A 26 -11.16 2.95 7.01
N LYS A 27 -12.40 3.41 7.19
CA LYS A 27 -13.62 2.71 6.74
C LYS A 27 -13.64 2.42 5.23
N THR A 28 -13.10 3.31 4.42
CA THR A 28 -13.10 3.14 2.95
C THR A 28 -12.16 2.02 2.48
N ASN A 29 -11.17 1.65 3.31
CA ASN A 29 -10.18 0.60 3.04
C ASN A 29 -10.24 -0.57 4.02
N GLU A 30 -11.24 -0.60 4.90
CA GLU A 30 -11.33 -1.56 6.01
C GLU A 30 -11.20 -3.02 5.56
N TRP A 31 -11.96 -3.41 4.54
CA TRP A 31 -11.94 -4.78 4.03
C TRP A 31 -10.58 -5.21 3.49
N TYR A 32 -9.95 -4.32 2.75
CA TYR A 32 -8.58 -4.53 2.26
C TYR A 32 -7.58 -4.63 3.41
N ALA A 33 -7.67 -3.71 4.37
CA ALA A 33 -6.80 -3.69 5.55
C ALA A 33 -6.93 -4.98 6.37
N ILE A 34 -8.16 -5.45 6.63
CA ILE A 34 -8.43 -6.71 7.34
C ILE A 34 -7.80 -7.90 6.63
N ALA A 35 -7.95 -7.99 5.30
CA ALA A 35 -7.33 -9.06 4.53
C ALA A 35 -5.80 -9.07 4.67
N LYS A 36 -5.16 -7.90 4.64
CA LYS A 36 -3.71 -7.77 4.82
C LYS A 36 -3.26 -8.09 6.26
N ILE A 37 -4.00 -7.64 7.26
CA ILE A 37 -3.75 -7.96 8.68
C ILE A 37 -3.85 -9.48 8.90
N SER A 38 -4.87 -10.12 8.35
CA SER A 38 -5.05 -11.58 8.46
C SER A 38 -3.84 -12.35 7.91
N GLY A 39 -3.31 -11.93 6.75
CA GLY A 39 -2.11 -12.53 6.18
C GLY A 39 -0.87 -12.36 7.08
N ILE A 40 -0.68 -11.18 7.67
CA ILE A 40 0.42 -10.93 8.61
C ILE A 40 0.28 -11.81 9.85
N LYS A 41 -0.91 -11.86 10.45
CA LYS A 41 -1.17 -12.69 11.64
C LYS A 41 -1.04 -14.18 11.36
N MET A 42 -1.37 -14.62 10.16
CA MET A 42 -1.14 -16.00 9.73
C MET A 42 0.37 -16.30 9.63
N CYS A 43 1.17 -15.40 9.10
CA CYS A 43 2.64 -15.53 9.10
C CYS A 43 3.20 -15.63 10.53
N ASP A 44 2.73 -14.80 11.45
CA ASP A 44 3.11 -14.85 12.88
C ASP A 44 2.76 -16.21 13.50
N ALA A 45 1.57 -16.74 13.21
CA ALA A 45 1.12 -18.03 13.71
C ALA A 45 1.97 -19.20 13.15
N LEU A 46 2.25 -19.19 11.85
CA LEU A 46 3.10 -20.19 11.21
C LEU A 46 4.53 -20.17 11.77
N TRP A 47 5.09 -18.99 12.01
CA TRP A 47 6.38 -18.87 12.66
C TRP A 47 6.36 -19.49 14.06
N LYS A 48 5.34 -19.17 14.87
CA LYS A 48 5.24 -19.70 16.25
C LYS A 48 5.08 -21.21 16.27
N GLN A 49 4.22 -21.77 15.42
CA GLN A 49 3.90 -23.21 15.41
C GLN A 49 4.96 -24.06 14.71
N TYR A 50 5.43 -23.61 13.56
CA TYR A 50 6.22 -24.43 12.63
C TYR A 50 7.62 -23.88 12.37
N LYS A 51 7.97 -22.72 12.96
CA LYS A 51 9.22 -22.01 12.65
C LYS A 51 9.36 -21.73 11.15
N PHE A 52 8.22 -21.53 10.47
CA PHE A 52 8.19 -21.19 9.06
C PHE A 52 8.82 -19.81 8.84
N ASP A 53 9.94 -19.78 8.09
CA ASP A 53 10.71 -18.55 7.87
C ASP A 53 9.99 -17.65 6.88
N CYS A 54 9.38 -16.58 7.39
CA CYS A 54 8.69 -15.58 6.61
C CYS A 54 8.79 -14.20 7.25
N ILE A 55 8.84 -13.16 6.44
CA ILE A 55 8.83 -11.77 6.86
C ILE A 55 7.65 -11.02 6.23
N SER A 56 7.10 -10.07 6.97
CA SER A 56 6.04 -9.19 6.49
C SER A 56 6.62 -7.84 6.11
N LEU A 57 6.50 -7.48 4.83
CA LEU A 57 6.97 -6.19 4.32
C LEU A 57 5.80 -5.23 4.17
N MET A 58 6.00 -3.96 4.56
CA MET A 58 5.01 -2.89 4.49
C MET A 58 5.41 -1.85 3.43
N PRO A 59 5.28 -2.17 2.13
CA PRO A 59 5.55 -1.18 1.10
C PRO A 59 4.53 -0.04 1.19
N THR A 60 4.99 1.17 0.94
CA THR A 60 4.12 2.30 0.63
C THR A 60 3.57 2.16 -0.78
N ASN A 61 2.99 3.21 -1.34
CA ASN A 61 2.46 3.14 -2.71
C ASN A 61 3.57 2.81 -3.72
N LEU A 62 3.39 1.69 -4.40
CA LEU A 62 4.28 1.25 -5.47
C LEU A 62 3.86 1.93 -6.78
N TYR A 63 4.81 2.13 -7.69
CA TYR A 63 4.58 2.66 -9.02
C TYR A 63 5.57 2.04 -10.01
N GLY A 64 5.25 2.05 -11.30
CA GLY A 64 6.14 1.50 -12.31
C GLY A 64 5.46 1.25 -13.65
N PRO A 65 6.20 0.67 -14.61
CA PRO A 65 5.64 0.26 -15.91
C PRO A 65 4.45 -0.69 -15.73
N GLY A 66 3.38 -0.48 -16.48
CA GLY A 66 2.17 -1.29 -16.39
C GLY A 66 1.20 -0.89 -15.28
N ASP A 67 1.44 0.23 -14.58
CA ASP A 67 0.51 0.76 -13.57
C ASP A 67 -0.83 1.20 -14.19
N ASN A 68 -1.83 1.38 -13.33
CA ASN A 68 -3.15 1.84 -13.73
C ASN A 68 -3.18 3.38 -13.86
N TYR A 69 -3.24 3.88 -15.10
CA TYR A 69 -3.31 5.32 -15.41
C TYR A 69 -4.75 5.81 -15.67
N HIS A 70 -5.76 5.16 -15.07
CA HIS A 70 -7.16 5.58 -15.25
C HIS A 70 -7.39 6.98 -14.65
N PRO A 71 -8.15 7.89 -15.30
CA PRO A 71 -8.30 9.29 -14.86
C PRO A 71 -8.80 9.47 -13.43
N THR A 72 -9.66 8.55 -12.94
CA THR A 72 -10.30 8.64 -11.62
C THR A 72 -10.03 7.47 -10.69
N LYS A 73 -9.37 6.39 -11.18
CA LYS A 73 -9.16 5.15 -10.42
C LYS A 73 -7.67 4.78 -10.29
N SER A 74 -6.77 5.68 -10.66
CA SER A 74 -5.32 5.48 -10.51
C SER A 74 -4.81 5.94 -9.16
N HIS A 75 -3.71 5.33 -8.71
CA HIS A 75 -2.97 5.84 -7.55
C HIS A 75 -2.34 7.21 -7.85
N VAL A 76 -2.01 7.95 -6.79
CA VAL A 76 -1.55 9.34 -6.87
C VAL A 76 -0.38 9.52 -7.82
N MET A 77 0.67 8.70 -7.73
CA MET A 77 1.85 8.82 -8.59
C MET A 77 1.50 8.61 -10.07
N ALA A 78 0.76 7.55 -10.38
CA ALA A 78 0.32 7.28 -11.76
C ALA A 78 -0.56 8.40 -12.30
N SER A 79 -1.46 8.96 -11.48
CA SER A 79 -2.29 10.10 -11.84
C SER A 79 -1.47 11.35 -12.14
N LEU A 80 -0.47 11.66 -11.32
CA LEU A 80 0.40 12.82 -11.50
C LEU A 80 1.27 12.67 -12.76
N ILE A 81 1.86 11.50 -13.00
CA ILE A 81 2.64 11.21 -14.22
C ILE A 81 1.77 11.42 -15.45
N LYS A 82 0.55 10.87 -15.46
CA LYS A 82 -0.36 11.05 -16.59
C LYS A 82 -0.74 12.50 -16.81
N LYS A 83 -1.10 13.24 -15.75
CA LYS A 83 -1.44 14.66 -15.85
C LYS A 83 -0.27 15.47 -16.40
N PHE A 84 0.93 15.25 -15.86
CA PHE A 84 2.13 15.93 -16.34
C PHE A 84 2.40 15.65 -17.83
N TRP A 85 2.29 14.41 -18.27
CA TRP A 85 2.47 14.02 -19.66
C TRP A 85 1.46 14.67 -20.59
N VAL A 86 0.18 14.71 -20.22
CA VAL A 86 -0.89 15.32 -21.03
C VAL A 86 -0.72 16.84 -21.15
N THR A 87 -0.26 17.50 -20.07
CA THR A 87 -0.06 18.97 -20.07
C THR A 87 1.26 19.39 -20.71
N ASN A 88 2.26 18.52 -20.72
CA ASN A 88 3.59 18.78 -21.28
C ASN A 88 4.01 17.65 -22.23
N PRO A 89 3.34 17.47 -23.38
CA PRO A 89 3.71 16.42 -24.29
C PRO A 89 5.13 16.65 -24.82
N LEU A 90 5.94 15.57 -24.82
CA LEU A 90 7.29 15.65 -25.40
C LEU A 90 7.20 15.97 -26.90
N PRO A 91 8.16 16.73 -27.44
CA PRO A 91 8.21 16.98 -28.87
C PRO A 91 8.37 15.67 -29.65
N PRO A 92 7.83 15.57 -30.88
CA PRO A 92 7.80 14.33 -31.64
C PRO A 92 9.19 13.77 -32.02
N SER A 93 10.26 14.52 -31.78
CA SER A 93 11.66 14.13 -32.03
C SER A 93 12.36 13.54 -30.79
N PHE A 94 11.66 13.28 -29.69
CA PHE A 94 12.27 12.64 -28.51
C PHE A 94 12.35 11.13 -28.77
N PRO A 95 13.56 10.52 -28.71
CA PRO A 95 13.75 9.11 -28.94
C PRO A 95 13.12 8.22 -27.87
#